data_0186579fd73de1f1f7f62c42da250d61
#
_entry.id   0186579fd73de1f1f7f62c42da250d61
#
_cell.length_a   1.000
_cell.length_b   1.000
_cell.length_c   1.000
_cell.angle_alpha   90.00
_cell.angle_beta   90.00
_cell.angle_gamma   90.00
#
_symmetry.space_group_name_H-M   'P 1'
#
loop_
_entity.id
_entity.type
_entity.pdbx_description
1 polymer ?
#
loop_
_entity_poly.entity_id
_entity_poly.type
_entity_poly.pdbx_seq_one_letter_code
_entity_poly.pdbx_strand_id
1 'polypeptide(L)'
;MAAKAIMPGDSERHSLTELVGLLHDGSGALAMTRGGAQVEVPSSVRDVLTRIADVLASGRGVAIVPVDRELTTTEAAGLLGVSRPTLIKLLEAGEIGYSRPNSSRRIPLDQVLAYRDRRGQARRALLDELTADAVEMGMYGQPAPVETDDAA
;
A
#
# COMPACT_ATOMS: atom_id res chain seq x y z
N MET A 1 10.42 8.38 -18.57
CA MET A 1 11.09 7.06 -18.38
C MET A 1 10.05 6.08 -17.88
N ALA A 2 9.92 4.90 -18.51
CA ALA A 2 9.03 3.86 -18.02
C ALA A 2 9.59 3.30 -16.70
N ALA A 3 8.76 3.19 -15.67
CA ALA A 3 9.13 2.55 -14.43
C ALA A 3 9.40 1.06 -14.71
N LYS A 4 10.63 0.60 -14.44
CA LYS A 4 10.99 -0.81 -14.58
C LYS A 4 10.41 -1.56 -13.38
N ALA A 5 9.48 -2.47 -13.64
CA ALA A 5 8.99 -3.36 -12.60
C ALA A 5 10.08 -4.39 -12.23
N ILE A 6 10.30 -4.55 -10.93
CA ILE A 6 11.19 -5.55 -10.35
C ILE A 6 10.27 -6.67 -9.87
N MET A 7 10.50 -7.89 -10.38
CA MET A 7 9.75 -9.09 -9.97
C MET A 7 10.70 -10.00 -9.21
N PRO A 8 10.25 -10.63 -8.11
CA PRO A 8 11.08 -11.59 -7.39
C PRO A 8 11.31 -12.85 -8.24
N GLY A 9 12.55 -13.35 -8.24
CA GLY A 9 12.86 -14.67 -8.78
C GLY A 9 12.40 -15.78 -7.84
N ASP A 10 12.05 -16.96 -8.39
CA ASP A 10 11.61 -18.09 -7.55
C ASP A 10 12.70 -18.54 -6.55
N SER A 11 13.97 -18.40 -6.92
CA SER A 11 15.11 -18.70 -6.05
C SER A 11 15.35 -17.69 -4.92
N GLU A 12 14.77 -16.52 -5.02
CA GLU A 12 14.98 -15.41 -4.05
C GLU A 12 13.97 -15.40 -2.91
N ARG A 13 12.89 -16.21 -3.00
CA ARG A 13 11.78 -16.18 -2.02
C ARG A 13 12.24 -16.46 -0.59
N HIS A 14 13.15 -17.44 -0.42
CA HIS A 14 13.66 -17.79 0.91
C HIS A 14 14.45 -16.61 1.51
N SER A 15 15.39 -16.06 0.75
CA SER A 15 16.19 -14.91 1.18
C SER A 15 15.34 -13.65 1.43
N LEU A 16 14.26 -13.45 0.65
CA LEU A 16 13.31 -12.35 0.88
C LEU A 16 12.55 -12.54 2.19
N THR A 17 12.15 -13.76 2.54
CA THR A 17 11.47 -14.03 3.81
C THR A 17 12.38 -13.80 5.01
N GLU A 18 13.64 -14.23 4.92
CA GLU A 18 14.66 -13.96 5.95
C GLU A 18 14.91 -12.45 6.10
N LEU A 19 15.02 -11.74 4.96
CA LEU A 19 15.22 -10.28 4.97
C LEU A 19 14.04 -9.55 5.62
N VAL A 20 12.81 -9.95 5.31
CA VAL A 20 11.59 -9.40 5.95
C VAL A 20 11.66 -9.61 7.46
N GLY A 21 12.01 -10.82 7.92
CA GLY A 21 12.16 -11.10 9.36
C GLY A 21 13.16 -10.15 10.03
N LEU A 22 14.33 -9.97 9.43
CA LEU A 22 15.37 -9.07 9.96
C LEU A 22 14.94 -7.59 9.96
N LEU A 23 14.21 -7.15 8.94
CA LEU A 23 13.74 -5.76 8.84
C LEU A 23 12.61 -5.44 9.83
N HIS A 24 11.76 -6.41 10.15
CA HIS A 24 10.66 -6.25 11.10
C HIS A 24 11.09 -6.42 12.57
N ASP A 25 12.18 -7.09 12.83
CA ASP A 25 12.69 -7.35 14.20
C ASP A 25 13.09 -6.07 14.96
N GLY A 26 13.22 -4.95 14.27
CA GLY A 26 13.26 -3.58 14.81
C GLY A 26 14.29 -3.26 15.91
N SER A 27 15.02 -4.24 16.44
CA SER A 27 15.83 -4.14 17.65
C SER A 27 17.25 -3.61 17.46
N GLY A 28 17.64 -3.23 16.22
CA GLY A 28 19.01 -2.80 15.93
C GLY A 28 19.14 -1.80 14.77
N ALA A 29 20.33 -1.20 14.67
CA ALA A 29 20.71 -0.42 13.51
C ALA A 29 20.97 -1.36 12.32
N LEU A 30 20.30 -1.11 11.20
CA LEU A 30 20.57 -1.79 9.94
C LEU A 30 21.84 -1.17 9.33
N ALA A 31 22.82 -1.99 9.00
CA ALA A 31 24.02 -1.53 8.34
C ALA A 31 24.30 -2.34 7.07
N MET A 32 24.77 -1.65 6.03
CA MET A 32 25.22 -2.27 4.80
C MET A 32 26.74 -2.38 4.82
N THR A 33 27.28 -3.56 4.52
CA THR A 33 28.71 -3.81 4.43
C THR A 33 29.12 -4.06 2.98
N ARG A 34 30.10 -3.31 2.48
CA ARG A 34 30.66 -3.52 1.14
C ARG A 34 32.18 -3.26 1.18
N GLY A 35 32.99 -4.25 0.77
CA GLY A 35 34.43 -4.10 0.68
C GLY A 35 35.10 -3.74 2.01
N GLY A 36 34.56 -4.19 3.15
CA GLY A 36 35.07 -3.86 4.49
C GLY A 36 34.56 -2.52 5.06
N ALA A 37 33.94 -1.68 4.26
CA ALA A 37 33.25 -0.47 4.75
C ALA A 37 31.85 -0.81 5.24
N GLN A 38 31.48 -0.33 6.42
CA GLN A 38 30.15 -0.47 7.00
C GLN A 38 29.49 0.90 7.09
N VAL A 39 28.27 1.01 6.57
CA VAL A 39 27.47 2.24 6.58
C VAL A 39 26.12 1.93 7.20
N GLU A 40 25.74 2.71 8.20
CA GLU A 40 24.42 2.60 8.80
C GLU A 40 23.34 3.08 7.83
N VAL A 41 22.24 2.31 7.73
CA VAL A 41 21.10 2.63 6.86
C VAL A 41 20.15 3.58 7.61
N PRO A 42 19.89 4.79 7.09
CA PRO A 42 18.94 5.71 7.71
C PRO A 42 17.53 5.08 7.86
N SER A 43 16.79 5.49 8.88
CA SER A 43 15.44 4.96 9.17
C SER A 43 14.48 5.08 7.97
N SER A 44 14.51 6.21 7.27
CA SER A 44 13.69 6.44 6.06
C SER A 44 13.98 5.43 4.94
N VAL A 45 15.23 5.04 4.77
CA VAL A 45 15.63 4.03 3.77
C VAL A 45 15.23 2.64 4.24
N ARG A 46 15.38 2.33 5.53
CA ARG A 46 14.93 1.07 6.12
C ARG A 46 13.43 0.86 5.92
N ASP A 47 12.61 1.89 6.18
CA ASP A 47 11.16 1.83 5.99
C ASP A 47 10.76 1.52 4.54
N VAL A 48 11.48 2.11 3.58
CA VAL A 48 11.29 1.82 2.16
C VAL A 48 11.69 0.39 1.83
N LEU A 49 12.85 -0.07 2.34
CA LEU A 49 13.33 -1.44 2.13
C LEU A 49 12.36 -2.47 2.71
N THR A 50 11.84 -2.24 3.92
CA THR A 50 10.85 -3.12 4.55
C THR A 50 9.61 -3.26 3.67
N ARG A 51 9.02 -2.15 3.22
CA ARG A 51 7.85 -2.18 2.34
C ARG A 51 8.10 -2.89 1.01
N ILE A 52 9.29 -2.70 0.41
CA ILE A 52 9.68 -3.38 -0.82
C ILE A 52 9.82 -4.87 -0.57
N ALA A 53 10.50 -5.27 0.50
CA ALA A 53 10.73 -6.66 0.85
C ALA A 53 9.41 -7.41 1.10
N ASP A 54 8.44 -6.82 1.83
CA ASP A 54 7.11 -7.37 2.05
C ASP A 54 6.34 -7.64 0.75
N VAL A 55 6.38 -6.68 -0.18
CA VAL A 55 5.70 -6.83 -1.47
C VAL A 55 6.34 -7.92 -2.31
N LEU A 56 7.67 -7.96 -2.38
CA LEU A 56 8.40 -8.99 -3.14
C LEU A 56 8.24 -10.37 -2.50
N ALA A 57 8.31 -10.50 -1.18
CA ALA A 57 8.09 -11.76 -0.47
C ALA A 57 6.68 -12.33 -0.71
N SER A 58 5.67 -11.46 -0.90
CA SER A 58 4.32 -11.86 -1.30
C SER A 58 4.19 -12.27 -2.78
N GLY A 59 5.29 -12.33 -3.54
CA GLY A 59 5.31 -12.68 -4.96
C GLY A 59 4.84 -11.56 -5.90
N ARG A 60 4.64 -10.35 -5.39
CA ARG A 60 4.21 -9.21 -6.19
C ARG A 60 5.40 -8.39 -6.68
N GLY A 61 5.27 -7.77 -7.85
CA GLY A 61 6.28 -6.86 -8.40
C GLY A 61 6.23 -5.48 -7.76
N VAL A 62 7.38 -4.80 -7.75
CA VAL A 62 7.54 -3.42 -7.28
C VAL A 62 8.05 -2.53 -8.41
N ALA A 63 7.49 -1.34 -8.53
CA ALA A 63 8.02 -0.29 -9.39
C ALA A 63 8.29 0.96 -8.55
N ILE A 64 9.52 1.48 -8.66
CA ILE A 64 9.92 2.73 -7.98
C ILE A 64 9.71 3.87 -8.96
N VAL A 65 8.90 4.84 -8.57
CA VAL A 65 8.57 6.01 -9.37
C VAL A 65 8.85 7.27 -8.55
N PRO A 66 9.58 8.26 -9.12
CA PRO A 66 9.76 9.54 -8.44
C PRO A 66 8.42 10.22 -8.14
N VAL A 67 8.30 10.82 -6.97
CA VAL A 67 7.04 11.45 -6.49
C VAL A 67 6.73 12.75 -7.24
N ASP A 68 7.75 13.39 -7.83
CA ASP A 68 7.67 14.59 -8.66
C ASP A 68 7.10 14.33 -10.08
N ARG A 69 6.76 13.06 -10.39
CA ARG A 69 6.18 12.70 -11.67
C ARG A 69 4.77 13.28 -11.83
N GLU A 70 4.53 13.94 -12.96
CA GLU A 70 3.19 14.32 -13.38
C GLU A 70 2.52 13.21 -14.19
N LEU A 71 1.25 12.95 -13.86
CA LEU A 71 0.40 11.96 -14.53
C LEU A 71 -0.59 12.63 -15.47
N THR A 72 -0.94 11.92 -16.52
CA THR A 72 -2.13 12.23 -17.33
C THR A 72 -3.40 11.81 -16.59
N THR A 73 -4.56 12.31 -17.02
CA THR A 73 -5.86 11.90 -16.47
C THR A 73 -6.12 10.39 -16.60
N THR A 74 -5.61 9.77 -17.67
CA THR A 74 -5.77 8.31 -17.88
C THR A 74 -4.89 7.52 -16.92
N GLU A 75 -3.63 7.91 -16.73
CA GLU A 75 -2.72 7.27 -15.78
C GLU A 75 -3.21 7.41 -14.33
N ALA A 76 -3.65 8.61 -13.94
CA ALA A 76 -4.18 8.86 -12.59
C ALA A 76 -5.48 8.09 -12.32
N ALA A 77 -6.39 8.00 -13.29
CA ALA A 77 -7.61 7.20 -13.17
C ALA A 77 -7.29 5.70 -13.00
N GLY A 78 -6.33 5.18 -13.78
CA GLY A 78 -5.86 3.81 -13.65
C GLY A 78 -5.24 3.52 -12.27
N LEU A 79 -4.42 4.45 -11.74
CA LEU A 79 -3.79 4.31 -10.43
C LEU A 79 -4.79 4.31 -9.28
N LEU A 80 -5.89 5.07 -9.40
CA LEU A 80 -6.98 5.11 -8.42
C LEU A 80 -8.02 4.01 -8.59
N GLY A 81 -7.97 3.25 -9.70
CA GLY A 81 -8.98 2.25 -10.03
C GLY A 81 -10.37 2.84 -10.31
N VAL A 82 -10.42 4.05 -10.88
CA VAL A 82 -11.66 4.75 -11.22
C VAL A 82 -11.75 5.04 -12.71
N SER A 83 -12.96 5.33 -13.21
CA SER A 83 -13.12 5.77 -14.59
C SER A 83 -12.57 7.20 -14.79
N ARG A 84 -12.13 7.52 -16.01
CA ARG A 84 -11.66 8.87 -16.35
C ARG A 84 -12.70 9.97 -16.07
N PRO A 85 -14.00 9.82 -16.37
CA PRO A 85 -15.02 10.79 -15.98
C PRO A 85 -15.12 10.99 -14.47
N THR A 86 -14.99 9.92 -13.68
CA THR A 86 -14.98 9.98 -12.21
C THR A 86 -13.78 10.79 -11.72
N LEU A 87 -12.59 10.54 -12.26
CA LEU A 87 -11.41 11.32 -11.92
C LEU A 87 -11.61 12.82 -12.23
N ILE A 88 -12.18 13.15 -13.40
CA ILE A 88 -12.43 14.54 -13.76
C ILE A 88 -13.32 15.24 -12.74
N LYS A 89 -14.37 14.57 -12.24
CA LYS A 89 -15.24 15.10 -11.19
C LYS A 89 -14.45 15.36 -9.89
N LEU A 90 -13.55 14.46 -9.51
CA LEU A 90 -12.69 14.63 -8.31
C LEU A 90 -11.73 15.82 -8.46
N LEU A 91 -11.18 16.03 -9.65
CA LEU A 91 -10.33 17.19 -9.95
C LEU A 91 -11.13 18.51 -9.88
N GLU A 92 -12.33 18.53 -10.44
CA GLU A 92 -13.21 19.70 -10.47
C GLU A 92 -13.80 20.02 -9.10
N ALA A 93 -14.00 19.00 -8.24
CA ALA A 93 -14.38 19.16 -6.85
C ALA A 93 -13.22 19.63 -5.94
N GLY A 94 -11.99 19.71 -6.46
CA GLY A 94 -10.80 20.10 -5.69
C GLY A 94 -10.26 19.03 -4.74
N GLU A 95 -10.75 17.80 -4.85
CA GLU A 95 -10.29 16.66 -4.04
C GLU A 95 -8.85 16.26 -4.33
N ILE A 96 -8.41 16.50 -5.57
CA ILE A 96 -7.07 16.21 -6.06
C ILE A 96 -6.55 17.44 -6.80
N GLY A 97 -5.38 17.95 -6.38
CA GLY A 97 -4.72 19.07 -7.04
C GLY A 97 -4.24 18.70 -8.45
N TYR A 98 -4.35 19.63 -9.40
CA TYR A 98 -3.84 19.46 -10.75
C TYR A 98 -3.42 20.80 -11.37
N SER A 99 -2.58 20.72 -12.40
CA SER A 99 -2.18 21.85 -13.23
C SER A 99 -2.76 21.72 -14.66
N ARG A 100 -2.82 22.81 -15.39
CA ARG A 100 -3.28 22.84 -16.79
C ARG A 100 -2.27 23.54 -17.70
N PRO A 101 -1.09 22.95 -17.93
CA PRO A 101 -0.23 23.46 -18.98
C PRO A 101 -0.86 23.14 -20.34
N ASN A 102 -1.01 24.16 -21.20
CA ASN A 102 -1.45 23.99 -22.59
C ASN A 102 -2.74 23.14 -22.77
N SER A 103 -3.79 23.41 -22.02
CA SER A 103 -5.10 22.74 -22.10
C SER A 103 -5.15 21.27 -21.61
N SER A 104 -4.02 20.64 -21.33
CA SER A 104 -3.97 19.29 -20.79
C SER A 104 -3.90 19.31 -19.25
N ARG A 105 -4.72 18.48 -18.59
CA ARG A 105 -4.62 18.32 -17.14
C ARG A 105 -3.41 17.48 -16.80
N ARG A 106 -2.56 17.97 -15.89
CA ARG A 106 -1.43 17.25 -15.29
C ARG A 106 -1.64 17.12 -13.81
N ILE A 107 -1.50 15.92 -13.30
CA ILE A 107 -1.80 15.59 -11.90
C ILE A 107 -0.51 15.09 -11.26
N PRO A 108 0.03 15.81 -10.26
CA PRO A 108 1.21 15.34 -9.53
C PRO A 108 0.91 13.97 -8.87
N LEU A 109 1.85 13.04 -8.95
CA LEU A 109 1.69 11.68 -8.41
C LEU A 109 1.45 11.70 -6.89
N ASP A 110 2.11 12.59 -6.16
CA ASP A 110 1.93 12.79 -4.72
C ASP A 110 0.47 13.11 -4.35
N GLN A 111 -0.20 13.97 -5.15
CA GLN A 111 -1.61 14.32 -4.95
C GLN A 111 -2.54 13.11 -5.12
N VAL A 112 -2.25 12.26 -6.11
CA VAL A 112 -3.01 11.03 -6.35
C VAL A 112 -2.82 10.04 -5.22
N LEU A 113 -1.58 9.87 -4.76
CA LEU A 113 -1.25 8.97 -3.63
C LEU A 113 -1.89 9.48 -2.33
N ALA A 114 -1.78 10.77 -2.03
CA ALA A 114 -2.39 11.38 -0.86
C ALA A 114 -3.92 11.20 -0.84
N TYR A 115 -4.59 11.37 -1.99
CA TYR A 115 -6.02 11.13 -2.12
C TYR A 115 -6.37 9.65 -1.87
N ARG A 116 -5.63 8.72 -2.47
CA ARG A 116 -5.82 7.29 -2.27
C ARG A 116 -5.71 6.89 -0.80
N ASP A 117 -4.72 7.43 -0.12
CA ASP A 117 -4.46 7.11 1.28
C ASP A 117 -5.57 7.68 2.19
N ARG A 118 -6.02 8.93 1.97
CA ARG A 118 -7.18 9.52 2.68
C ARG A 118 -8.44 8.69 2.48
N ARG A 119 -8.73 8.29 1.24
CA ARG A 119 -9.89 7.45 0.92
C ARG A 119 -9.80 6.08 1.58
N GLY A 120 -8.60 5.49 1.63
CA GLY A 120 -8.34 4.22 2.31
C GLY A 120 -8.58 4.30 3.81
N GLN A 121 -8.12 5.37 4.46
CA GLN A 121 -8.34 5.63 5.88
C GLN A 121 -9.82 5.85 6.20
N ALA A 122 -10.51 6.69 5.42
CA ALA A 122 -11.94 6.94 5.60
C ALA A 122 -12.77 5.64 5.46
N ARG A 123 -12.43 4.79 4.49
CA ARG A 123 -13.10 3.49 4.32
C ARG A 123 -12.86 2.54 5.49
N ARG A 124 -11.64 2.50 6.04
CA ARG A 124 -11.33 1.68 7.22
C ARG A 124 -12.11 2.16 8.42
N ALA A 125 -12.07 3.47 8.72
CA ALA A 125 -12.82 4.05 9.83
C ALA A 125 -14.33 3.73 9.75
N LEU A 126 -14.93 3.83 8.57
CA LEU A 126 -16.33 3.47 8.36
C LEU A 126 -16.61 1.98 8.59
N LEU A 127 -15.70 1.10 8.15
CA LEU A 127 -15.83 -0.35 8.37
C LEU A 127 -15.68 -0.70 9.85
N ASP A 128 -14.76 -0.06 10.55
CA ASP A 128 -14.54 -0.24 11.99
C ASP A 128 -15.78 0.21 12.78
N GLU A 129 -16.40 1.34 12.41
CA GLU A 129 -17.65 1.84 12.99
C GLU A 129 -18.81 0.85 12.75
N LEU A 130 -19.02 0.40 11.51
CA LEU A 130 -20.05 -0.58 11.18
C LEU A 130 -19.84 -1.92 11.90
N THR A 131 -18.59 -2.33 12.10
CA THR A 131 -18.27 -3.56 12.83
C THR A 131 -18.56 -3.40 14.32
N ALA A 132 -18.24 -2.25 14.91
CA ALA A 132 -18.54 -1.95 16.30
C ALA A 132 -20.06 -1.95 16.55
N ASP A 133 -20.84 -1.29 15.68
CA ASP A 133 -22.29 -1.26 15.74
C ASP A 133 -22.91 -2.67 15.61
N ALA A 134 -22.37 -3.51 14.71
CA ALA A 134 -22.84 -4.89 14.54
C ALA A 134 -22.56 -5.78 15.75
N VAL A 135 -21.45 -5.56 16.42
CA VAL A 135 -21.11 -6.24 17.69
C VAL A 135 -22.04 -5.78 18.81
N GLU A 136 -22.28 -4.48 18.93
CA GLU A 136 -23.18 -3.92 19.95
C GLU A 136 -24.64 -4.37 19.76
N MET A 137 -25.09 -4.50 18.50
CA MET A 137 -26.42 -5.04 18.16
C MET A 137 -26.52 -6.57 18.30
N GLY A 138 -25.44 -7.27 18.70
CA GLY A 138 -25.47 -8.73 18.91
C GLY A 138 -25.68 -9.55 17.64
N MET A 139 -25.38 -8.98 16.46
CA MET A 139 -25.59 -9.65 15.15
C MET A 139 -24.58 -10.79 14.89
N TYR A 140 -23.51 -10.87 15.65
CA TYR A 140 -22.64 -12.06 15.69
C TYR A 140 -23.18 -13.00 16.75
N GLY A 141 -24.20 -13.79 16.33
CA GLY A 141 -24.89 -14.75 17.17
C GLY A 141 -23.94 -15.73 17.85
N GLN A 142 -24.34 -16.10 19.05
CA GLN A 142 -23.73 -17.20 19.82
C GLN A 142 -23.53 -18.41 18.92
N PRO A 143 -22.39 -19.15 19.04
CA PRO A 143 -22.27 -20.44 18.38
C PRO A 143 -23.42 -21.32 18.87
N ALA A 144 -24.11 -21.97 17.94
CA ALA A 144 -25.19 -22.90 18.26
C ALA A 144 -24.70 -23.91 19.32
N PRO A 145 -25.51 -24.23 20.35
CA PRO A 145 -25.13 -25.24 21.32
C PRO A 145 -24.87 -26.54 20.57
N VAL A 146 -23.69 -27.10 20.78
CA VAL A 146 -23.35 -28.46 20.30
C VAL A 146 -24.28 -29.39 21.06
N GLU A 147 -25.31 -29.92 20.44
CA GLU A 147 -26.04 -31.06 20.99
C GLU A 147 -25.05 -32.23 21.09
N THR A 148 -24.59 -32.48 22.31
CA THR A 148 -23.96 -33.75 22.64
C THR A 148 -25.10 -34.76 22.67
N ASP A 149 -25.19 -35.51 21.56
CA ASP A 149 -26.00 -36.75 21.53
C ASP A 149 -25.28 -37.79 22.38
N ASP A 150 -25.70 -37.82 23.66
CA ASP A 150 -25.31 -38.85 24.61
C ASP A 150 -26.34 -39.98 24.47
N ALA A 151 -26.08 -40.85 23.51
CA ALA A 151 -26.82 -42.10 23.36
C ALA A 151 -26.10 -43.20 24.06
N ALA A 152 -26.72 -43.62 25.13
CA ALA A 152 -26.46 -44.80 25.95
C ALA A 152 -26.28 -46.12 25.16
#